data_d40d0457922bea4e89edf9f9ca75b49c
#
_entry.id   d40d0457922bea4e89edf9f9ca75b49c
#
_cell.length_a   1.000
_cell.length_b   1.000
_cell.length_c   1.000
_cell.angle_alpha   90.00
_cell.angle_beta   90.00
_cell.angle_gamma   90.00
#
_symmetry.space_group_name_H-M   'P 1'
#
loop_
_entity.id
_entity.type
_entity.pdbx_description
1 polymer ?
#
loop_
_entity_poly.entity_id
_entity_poly.type
_entity_poly.pdbx_seq_one_letter_code
_entity_poly.pdbx_strand_id
1 'polypeptide(L)'
;MTDKKKGQALMANVSVIGAGSWGTALALLLCKNGHDVTVWSYQEEEVRMLSEKREHVSKLPGVRIPDEIFFTADIKEAVEEKDVVVLAVPSIHVRNTARMISPYAKEGQKFVDVAKGIEEDTLMTLSQQIEEEMPQADVAVLSGPSHAEEVGRGLPTTVCIGAHTEETAKYLPSLFMSEVFRVYISPDMLGIE
;
A
#
# COMPACT_ATOMS: atom_id res chain seq x y z
N MET A 1 2.74 -35.38 19.22
CA MET A 1 2.51 -34.02 19.76
C MET A 1 3.53 -33.11 19.14
N THR A 2 3.20 -32.52 18.03
CA THR A 2 4.07 -31.57 17.29
C THR A 2 3.38 -30.20 17.34
N ASP A 3 3.97 -29.36 18.16
CA ASP A 3 3.53 -28.00 18.45
C ASP A 3 3.69 -27.14 17.17
N LYS A 4 2.57 -26.91 16.47
CA LYS A 4 2.50 -25.93 15.38
C LYS A 4 2.43 -24.54 16.02
N LYS A 5 3.58 -23.99 16.40
CA LYS A 5 3.73 -22.54 16.52
C LYS A 5 3.65 -21.94 15.11
N LYS A 6 2.42 -21.71 14.61
CA LYS A 6 2.21 -20.68 13.58
C LYS A 6 2.68 -19.37 14.20
N GLY A 7 3.78 -18.81 13.67
CA GLY A 7 4.18 -17.47 14.01
C GLY A 7 2.96 -16.56 13.79
N GLN A 8 2.46 -15.98 14.88
CA GLN A 8 1.43 -14.96 14.82
C GLN A 8 2.06 -13.79 14.06
N ALA A 9 1.63 -13.54 12.82
CA ALA A 9 2.01 -12.35 12.11
C ALA A 9 1.66 -11.17 13.01
N LEU A 10 2.62 -10.30 13.29
CA LEU A 10 2.37 -9.09 14.06
C LEU A 10 1.31 -8.28 13.31
N MET A 11 0.17 -8.05 13.95
CA MET A 11 -0.88 -7.18 13.44
C MET A 11 -0.29 -5.78 13.33
N ALA A 12 -0.34 -5.21 12.14
CA ALA A 12 0.14 -3.86 11.85
C ALA A 12 -1.05 -2.93 11.54
N ASN A 13 -0.88 -1.66 11.84
CA ASN A 13 -1.81 -0.61 11.46
C ASN A 13 -1.35 -0.01 10.12
N VAL A 14 -2.03 -0.36 9.04
CA VAL A 14 -1.62 -0.02 7.67
C VAL A 14 -2.61 0.92 7.03
N SER A 15 -2.13 1.95 6.36
CA SER A 15 -3.01 2.73 5.50
C SER A 15 -2.67 2.57 4.01
N VAL A 16 -3.69 2.73 3.18
CA VAL A 16 -3.58 2.74 1.72
C VAL A 16 -4.08 4.10 1.22
N ILE A 17 -3.18 4.88 0.67
CA ILE A 17 -3.45 6.20 0.12
C ILE A 17 -3.84 6.07 -1.35
N GLY A 18 -5.12 6.15 -1.62
CA GLY A 18 -5.72 5.97 -2.93
C GLY A 18 -6.69 4.79 -2.99
N ALA A 19 -7.98 5.09 -3.11
CA ALA A 19 -9.06 4.11 -3.21
C ALA A 19 -9.32 3.65 -4.67
N GLY A 20 -8.29 3.63 -5.52
CA GLY A 20 -8.40 3.06 -6.87
C GLY A 20 -8.55 1.53 -6.84
N SER A 21 -8.65 0.90 -8.02
CA SER A 21 -8.74 -0.57 -8.12
C SER A 21 -7.56 -1.26 -7.42
N TRP A 22 -6.33 -0.76 -7.65
CA TRP A 22 -5.12 -1.34 -7.06
C TRP A 22 -5.03 -1.12 -5.56
N GLY A 23 -5.29 0.10 -5.08
CA GLY A 23 -5.32 0.38 -3.64
C GLY A 23 -6.37 -0.44 -2.91
N THR A 24 -7.58 -0.56 -3.48
CA THR A 24 -8.64 -1.41 -2.92
C THR A 24 -8.23 -2.89 -2.88
N ALA A 25 -7.61 -3.41 -3.93
CA ALA A 25 -7.15 -4.80 -3.97
C ALA A 25 -6.07 -5.09 -2.91
N LEU A 26 -5.13 -4.16 -2.71
CA LEU A 26 -4.11 -4.28 -1.66
C LEU A 26 -4.71 -4.15 -0.26
N ALA A 27 -5.68 -3.25 -0.06
CA ALA A 27 -6.40 -3.14 1.22
C ALA A 27 -7.11 -4.45 1.59
N LEU A 28 -7.74 -5.11 0.62
CA LEU A 28 -8.35 -6.44 0.80
C LEU A 28 -7.32 -7.50 1.19
N LEU A 29 -6.18 -7.53 0.52
CA LEU A 29 -5.08 -8.45 0.82
C LEU A 29 -4.57 -8.25 2.26
N LEU A 30 -4.27 -7.00 2.64
CA LEU A 30 -3.77 -6.65 3.97
C LEU A 30 -4.77 -6.98 5.08
N CYS A 31 -6.05 -6.66 4.88
CA CYS A 31 -7.12 -7.01 5.81
C CYS A 31 -7.25 -8.54 5.97
N LYS A 32 -7.21 -9.29 4.87
CA LYS A 32 -7.23 -10.76 4.88
C LYS A 32 -6.01 -11.37 5.60
N ASN A 33 -4.87 -10.68 5.55
CA ASN A 33 -3.66 -11.08 6.28
C ASN A 33 -3.73 -10.75 7.79
N GLY A 34 -4.80 -10.07 8.25
CA GLY A 34 -5.05 -9.79 9.67
C GLY A 34 -4.51 -8.46 10.14
N HIS A 35 -4.30 -7.50 9.25
CA HIS A 35 -3.88 -6.12 9.58
C HIS A 35 -5.09 -5.19 9.74
N ASP A 36 -4.94 -4.16 10.58
CA ASP A 36 -5.89 -3.04 10.63
C ASP A 36 -5.65 -2.13 9.43
N VAL A 37 -6.68 -1.96 8.59
CA VAL A 37 -6.53 -1.26 7.32
C VAL A 37 -7.40 -0.01 7.25
N THR A 38 -6.76 1.12 6.97
CA THR A 38 -7.41 2.39 6.63
C THR A 38 -7.17 2.69 5.16
N VAL A 39 -8.21 3.09 4.42
CA VAL A 39 -8.08 3.52 3.01
C VAL A 39 -8.48 4.98 2.91
N TRP A 40 -7.61 5.76 2.30
CA TRP A 40 -7.87 7.18 2.06
C TRP A 40 -8.28 7.44 0.61
N SER A 41 -9.28 8.29 0.45
CA SER A 41 -9.61 8.93 -0.83
C SER A 41 -9.80 10.42 -0.64
N TYR A 42 -9.32 11.22 -1.61
CA TYR A 42 -9.54 12.67 -1.61
C TYR A 42 -11.03 13.05 -1.88
N GLN A 43 -11.85 12.09 -2.33
CA GLN A 43 -13.25 12.28 -2.64
C GLN A 43 -14.14 11.76 -1.50
N GLU A 44 -14.78 12.63 -0.76
CA GLU A 44 -15.73 12.26 0.31
C GLU A 44 -16.88 11.37 -0.19
N GLU A 45 -17.33 11.60 -1.43
CA GLU A 45 -18.37 10.78 -2.05
C GLU A 45 -17.90 9.34 -2.30
N GLU A 46 -16.63 9.15 -2.70
CA GLU A 46 -16.05 7.81 -2.86
C GLU A 46 -15.92 7.11 -1.50
N VAL A 47 -15.45 7.83 -0.47
CA VAL A 47 -15.39 7.32 0.91
C VAL A 47 -16.76 6.87 1.39
N ARG A 48 -17.79 7.70 1.22
CA ARG A 48 -19.16 7.35 1.59
C ARG A 48 -19.66 6.13 0.83
N MET A 49 -19.48 6.10 -0.49
CA MET A 49 -19.90 5.00 -1.35
C MET A 49 -19.24 3.68 -0.93
N LEU A 50 -17.92 3.68 -0.66
CA LEU A 50 -17.17 2.48 -0.25
C LEU A 50 -17.59 2.01 1.15
N SER A 51 -17.85 2.95 2.08
CA SER A 51 -18.30 2.63 3.44
C SER A 51 -19.70 2.03 3.47
N GLU A 52 -20.61 2.53 2.62
CA GLU A 52 -21.99 2.07 2.60
C GLU A 52 -22.19 0.79 1.77
N LYS A 53 -21.60 0.76 0.55
CA LYS A 53 -21.84 -0.36 -0.39
C LYS A 53 -20.92 -1.54 -0.16
N ARG A 54 -19.80 -1.32 0.48
CA ARG A 54 -18.75 -2.36 0.66
C ARG A 54 -18.38 -3.06 -0.65
N GLU A 55 -18.34 -2.28 -1.72
CA GLU A 55 -17.94 -2.68 -3.06
C GLU A 55 -17.50 -1.45 -3.84
N HIS A 56 -16.39 -1.56 -4.58
CA HIS A 56 -15.98 -0.51 -5.52
C HIS A 56 -16.61 -0.77 -6.89
N VAL A 57 -17.88 -0.39 -7.03
CA VAL A 57 -18.74 -0.74 -8.20
C VAL A 57 -18.10 -0.38 -9.54
N SER A 58 -17.38 0.74 -9.63
CA SER A 58 -16.79 1.24 -10.88
C SER A 58 -15.38 0.76 -11.17
N LYS A 59 -14.54 0.55 -10.13
CA LYS A 59 -13.11 0.26 -10.31
C LYS A 59 -12.72 -1.18 -9.94
N LEU A 60 -13.53 -1.88 -9.12
CA LEU A 60 -13.28 -3.28 -8.74
C LEU A 60 -14.61 -4.02 -8.52
N PRO A 61 -15.46 -4.14 -9.58
CA PRO A 61 -16.81 -4.70 -9.45
C PRO A 61 -16.79 -6.18 -9.09
N GLY A 62 -17.80 -6.59 -8.31
CA GLY A 62 -17.99 -7.99 -7.90
C GLY A 62 -17.08 -8.46 -6.78
N VAL A 63 -16.30 -7.55 -6.14
CA VAL A 63 -15.43 -7.87 -5.00
C VAL A 63 -15.97 -7.17 -3.76
N ARG A 64 -16.43 -7.98 -2.79
CA ARG A 64 -16.91 -7.45 -1.51
C ARG A 64 -15.75 -6.97 -0.64
N ILE A 65 -15.92 -5.79 -0.07
CA ILE A 65 -14.97 -5.18 0.87
C ILE A 65 -15.41 -5.54 2.30
N PRO A 66 -14.51 -6.11 3.13
CA PRO A 66 -14.79 -6.41 4.54
C PRO A 66 -15.20 -5.16 5.33
N ASP A 67 -16.06 -5.37 6.34
CA ASP A 67 -16.55 -4.26 7.19
C ASP A 67 -15.44 -3.70 8.10
N GLU A 68 -14.38 -4.46 8.31
CA GLU A 68 -13.19 -4.09 9.09
C GLU A 68 -12.31 -3.05 8.42
N ILE A 69 -12.41 -2.86 7.10
CA ILE A 69 -11.66 -1.80 6.40
C ILE A 69 -12.33 -0.47 6.65
N PHE A 70 -11.56 0.46 7.22
CA PHE A 70 -11.98 1.83 7.48
C PHE A 70 -11.66 2.73 6.28
N PHE A 71 -12.58 3.64 5.95
CA PHE A 71 -12.41 4.63 4.87
C PHE A 71 -12.46 6.04 5.42
N THR A 72 -11.53 6.90 4.96
CA THR A 72 -11.47 8.30 5.38
C THR A 72 -11.09 9.22 4.22
N ALA A 73 -11.56 10.47 4.28
CA ALA A 73 -11.07 11.57 3.42
C ALA A 73 -10.06 12.46 4.17
N ASP A 74 -9.84 12.23 5.46
CA ASP A 74 -8.84 12.96 6.24
C ASP A 74 -7.46 12.33 6.07
N ILE A 75 -6.56 13.06 5.39
CA ILE A 75 -5.19 12.59 5.14
C ILE A 75 -4.39 12.46 6.44
N LYS A 76 -4.64 13.29 7.43
CA LYS A 76 -3.98 13.22 8.73
C LYS A 76 -4.30 11.90 9.43
N GLU A 77 -5.59 11.54 9.51
CA GLU A 77 -6.05 10.27 10.08
C GLU A 77 -5.49 9.05 9.32
N ALA A 78 -5.29 9.20 8.00
CA ALA A 78 -4.72 8.16 7.18
C ALA A 78 -3.21 7.97 7.33
N VAL A 79 -2.48 8.91 7.95
CA VAL A 79 -1.01 8.88 8.04
C VAL A 79 -0.51 8.77 9.48
N GLU A 80 -1.10 9.54 10.39
CA GLU A 80 -0.67 9.51 11.80
C GLU A 80 -0.93 8.12 12.41
N GLU A 81 -0.04 7.70 13.30
CA GLU A 81 -0.11 6.45 14.05
C GLU A 81 -0.16 5.17 13.18
N LYS A 82 0.20 5.25 11.89
CA LYS A 82 0.32 4.08 11.02
C LYS A 82 1.74 3.50 11.06
N ASP A 83 1.83 2.17 11.11
CA ASP A 83 3.11 1.46 11.01
C ASP A 83 3.65 1.52 9.58
N VAL A 84 2.76 1.41 8.59
CA VAL A 84 3.07 1.44 7.17
C VAL A 84 2.01 2.21 6.40
N VAL A 85 2.46 3.04 5.47
CA VAL A 85 1.62 3.79 4.52
C VAL A 85 1.91 3.34 3.10
N VAL A 86 0.90 2.81 2.41
CA VAL A 86 0.98 2.33 1.02
C VAL A 86 0.48 3.43 0.09
N LEU A 87 1.33 3.92 -0.82
CA LEU A 87 0.97 4.93 -1.81
C LEU A 87 0.46 4.27 -3.09
N ALA A 88 -0.85 4.29 -3.29
CA ALA A 88 -1.54 3.65 -4.42
C ALA A 88 -2.30 4.66 -5.29
N VAL A 89 -1.81 5.89 -5.36
CA VAL A 89 -2.34 6.93 -6.24
C VAL A 89 -1.74 6.81 -7.66
N PRO A 90 -2.38 7.37 -8.70
CA PRO A 90 -1.77 7.44 -10.02
C PRO A 90 -0.40 8.16 -10.00
N SER A 91 0.55 7.71 -10.81
CA SER A 91 1.94 8.22 -10.83
C SER A 91 2.05 9.74 -10.89
N ILE A 92 1.21 10.38 -11.71
CA ILE A 92 1.15 11.86 -11.84
C ILE A 92 0.77 12.59 -10.55
N HIS A 93 0.27 11.89 -9.55
CA HIS A 93 -0.16 12.47 -8.27
C HIS A 93 0.78 12.10 -7.11
N VAL A 94 1.78 11.24 -7.32
CA VAL A 94 2.65 10.75 -6.25
C VAL A 94 3.37 11.88 -5.54
N ARG A 95 4.05 12.78 -6.26
CA ARG A 95 4.76 13.93 -5.69
C ARG A 95 3.84 14.82 -4.84
N ASN A 96 2.70 15.22 -5.40
CA ASN A 96 1.76 16.07 -4.69
C ASN A 96 1.16 15.39 -3.46
N THR A 97 0.91 14.10 -3.55
CA THR A 97 0.42 13.30 -2.41
C THR A 97 1.49 13.19 -1.32
N ALA A 98 2.76 12.93 -1.69
CA ALA A 98 3.88 12.89 -0.75
C ALA A 98 4.05 14.23 -0.02
N ARG A 99 3.98 15.35 -0.75
CA ARG A 99 4.02 16.71 -0.16
C ARG A 99 2.87 16.95 0.83
N MET A 100 1.67 16.49 0.51
CA MET A 100 0.49 16.62 1.38
C MET A 100 0.62 15.76 2.65
N ILE A 101 1.24 14.59 2.54
CA ILE A 101 1.48 13.65 3.64
C ILE A 101 2.61 14.12 4.56
N SER A 102 3.65 14.73 4.01
CA SER A 102 4.91 15.08 4.70
C SER A 102 4.74 15.71 6.08
N PRO A 103 3.79 16.64 6.32
CA PRO A 103 3.60 17.25 7.65
C PRO A 103 3.12 16.28 8.74
N TYR A 104 2.58 15.14 8.35
CA TYR A 104 2.01 14.12 9.26
C TYR A 104 2.88 12.88 9.39
N ALA A 105 3.89 12.76 8.51
CA ALA A 105 4.81 11.63 8.50
C ALA A 105 5.83 11.74 9.65
N LYS A 106 6.05 10.62 10.35
CA LYS A 106 7.05 10.52 11.43
C LYS A 106 8.41 10.14 10.87
N GLU A 107 9.46 10.47 11.60
CA GLU A 107 10.84 10.03 11.33
C GLU A 107 10.91 8.50 11.24
N GLY A 108 11.45 7.98 10.14
CA GLY A 108 11.58 6.54 9.90
C GLY A 108 10.27 5.78 9.66
N GLN A 109 9.14 6.48 9.50
CA GLN A 109 7.88 5.84 9.14
C GLN A 109 8.00 5.19 7.75
N LYS A 110 7.46 3.97 7.61
CA LYS A 110 7.61 3.18 6.39
C LYS A 110 6.54 3.56 5.35
N PHE A 111 7.01 3.94 4.17
CA PHE A 111 6.17 4.24 3.01
C PHE A 111 6.46 3.24 1.89
N VAL A 112 5.42 2.66 1.31
CA VAL A 112 5.55 1.69 0.21
C VAL A 112 4.89 2.27 -1.03
N ASP A 113 5.71 2.65 -2.02
CA ASP A 113 5.16 3.00 -3.33
C ASP A 113 4.75 1.73 -4.10
N VAL A 114 3.55 1.75 -4.62
CA VAL A 114 2.99 0.66 -5.44
C VAL A 114 2.49 1.15 -6.79
N ALA A 115 2.69 2.43 -7.10
CA ALA A 115 2.41 3.00 -8.40
C ALA A 115 3.50 2.60 -9.42
N LYS A 116 3.27 2.89 -10.67
CA LYS A 116 4.24 2.61 -11.75
C LYS A 116 4.37 3.85 -12.61
N GLY A 117 5.60 4.23 -12.91
CA GLY A 117 5.86 5.36 -13.80
C GLY A 117 7.13 6.14 -13.45
N ILE A 118 7.38 7.14 -14.26
CA ILE A 118 8.49 8.09 -14.14
C ILE A 118 7.91 9.50 -14.32
N GLU A 119 8.40 10.46 -13.56
CA GLU A 119 8.00 11.86 -13.71
C GLU A 119 8.55 12.44 -15.02
N GLU A 120 7.69 13.04 -15.83
CA GLU A 120 8.07 13.51 -17.18
C GLU A 120 9.13 14.62 -17.14
N ASP A 121 9.00 15.57 -16.21
CA ASP A 121 9.86 16.78 -16.18
C ASP A 121 11.25 16.48 -15.61
N THR A 122 11.34 15.66 -14.58
CA THR A 122 12.60 15.42 -13.83
C THR A 122 13.25 14.09 -14.18
N LEU A 123 12.50 13.17 -14.80
CA LEU A 123 12.86 11.77 -15.01
C LEU A 123 13.13 10.98 -13.70
N MET A 124 12.68 11.52 -12.57
CA MET A 124 12.75 10.82 -11.28
C MET A 124 11.78 9.65 -11.25
N THR A 125 12.20 8.57 -10.62
CA THR A 125 11.28 7.50 -10.25
C THR A 125 10.33 7.98 -9.14
N LEU A 126 9.28 7.24 -8.88
CA LEU A 126 8.27 7.64 -7.90
C LEU A 126 8.82 7.60 -6.48
N SER A 127 9.67 6.61 -6.17
CA SER A 127 10.38 6.55 -4.88
C SER A 127 11.26 7.78 -4.65
N GLN A 128 12.02 8.23 -5.66
CA GLN A 128 12.83 9.43 -5.59
C GLN A 128 12.01 10.70 -5.34
N GLN A 129 10.81 10.80 -5.97
CA GLN A 129 9.89 11.92 -5.71
C GLN A 129 9.40 11.92 -4.26
N ILE A 130 9.07 10.73 -3.72
CA ILE A 130 8.63 10.58 -2.34
C ILE A 130 9.74 10.99 -1.38
N GLU A 131 10.96 10.54 -1.62
CA GLU A 131 12.15 10.88 -0.79
C GLU A 131 12.48 12.37 -0.83
N GLU A 132 12.33 13.02 -1.98
CA GLU A 132 12.52 14.47 -2.09
C GLU A 132 11.50 15.26 -1.26
N GLU A 133 10.23 14.86 -1.27
CA GLU A 133 9.16 15.55 -0.54
C GLU A 133 9.08 15.13 0.95
N MET A 134 9.60 13.95 1.29
CA MET A 134 9.57 13.36 2.63
C MET A 134 10.92 12.74 3.00
N PRO A 135 11.97 13.54 3.20
CA PRO A 135 13.31 13.02 3.50
C PRO A 135 13.41 12.26 4.83
N GLN A 136 12.42 12.41 5.71
CA GLN A 136 12.32 11.68 6.98
C GLN A 136 11.73 10.26 6.83
N ALA A 137 11.15 9.93 5.67
CA ALA A 137 10.46 8.65 5.43
C ALA A 137 11.45 7.51 5.13
N ASP A 138 11.09 6.28 5.51
CA ASP A 138 11.74 5.05 5.07
C ASP A 138 10.96 4.49 3.87
N VAL A 139 11.45 4.78 2.66
CA VAL A 139 10.73 4.48 1.42
C VAL A 139 11.12 3.11 0.88
N ALA A 140 10.11 2.37 0.46
CA ALA A 140 10.24 1.09 -0.23
C ALA A 140 9.33 1.06 -1.48
N VAL A 141 9.62 0.15 -2.39
CA VAL A 141 8.86 -0.07 -3.62
C VAL A 141 8.33 -1.49 -3.65
N LEU A 142 7.05 -1.66 -4.00
CA LEU A 142 6.46 -2.97 -4.30
C LEU A 142 5.95 -2.96 -5.73
N SER A 143 6.55 -3.77 -6.59
CA SER A 143 6.24 -3.80 -8.02
C SER A 143 6.28 -5.22 -8.58
N GLY A 144 5.67 -5.43 -9.75
CA GLY A 144 5.63 -6.71 -10.43
C GLY A 144 4.46 -6.84 -11.41
N PRO A 145 4.33 -7.96 -12.10
CA PRO A 145 3.18 -8.26 -12.95
C PRO A 145 1.94 -8.52 -12.09
N SER A 146 1.20 -7.47 -11.79
CA SER A 146 0.05 -7.52 -10.89
C SER A 146 -1.12 -6.72 -11.46
N HIS A 147 -2.29 -7.36 -11.50
CA HIS A 147 -3.55 -6.73 -11.88
C HIS A 147 -4.49 -6.68 -10.69
N ALA A 148 -5.12 -5.53 -10.49
CA ALA A 148 -6.00 -5.29 -9.35
C ALA A 148 -7.14 -6.31 -9.25
N GLU A 149 -7.73 -6.66 -10.39
CA GLU A 149 -8.85 -7.61 -10.49
C GLU A 149 -8.42 -9.02 -10.09
N GLU A 150 -7.20 -9.43 -10.42
CA GLU A 150 -6.67 -10.74 -10.06
C GLU A 150 -6.38 -10.81 -8.56
N VAL A 151 -5.69 -9.79 -8.03
CA VAL A 151 -5.37 -9.71 -6.59
C VAL A 151 -6.65 -9.59 -5.75
N GLY A 152 -7.59 -8.75 -6.16
CA GLY A 152 -8.89 -8.59 -5.48
C GLY A 152 -9.72 -9.87 -5.43
N ARG A 153 -9.56 -10.75 -6.41
CA ARG A 153 -10.21 -12.08 -6.46
C ARG A 153 -9.37 -13.19 -5.82
N GLY A 154 -8.18 -12.87 -5.31
CA GLY A 154 -7.29 -13.84 -4.66
C GLY A 154 -6.62 -14.80 -5.62
N LEU A 155 -6.38 -14.39 -6.87
CA LEU A 155 -5.61 -15.19 -7.82
C LEU A 155 -4.10 -15.13 -7.51
N PRO A 156 -3.34 -16.18 -7.87
CA PRO A 156 -1.90 -16.20 -7.63
C PRO A 156 -1.17 -15.03 -8.30
N THR A 157 -0.46 -14.27 -7.48
CA THR A 157 0.29 -13.08 -7.93
C THR A 157 1.69 -13.11 -7.32
N THR A 158 2.67 -12.65 -8.07
CA THR A 158 4.06 -12.53 -7.63
C THR A 158 4.54 -11.11 -7.85
N VAL A 159 5.16 -10.54 -6.80
CA VAL A 159 5.75 -9.19 -6.82
C VAL A 159 7.13 -9.20 -6.18
N CYS A 160 7.90 -8.14 -6.43
CA CYS A 160 9.15 -7.86 -5.75
C CYS A 160 8.98 -6.65 -4.84
N ILE A 161 9.73 -6.63 -3.74
CA ILE A 161 9.87 -5.48 -2.86
C ILE A 161 11.34 -5.09 -2.79
N GLY A 162 11.60 -3.79 -2.87
CA GLY A 162 12.91 -3.19 -2.66
C GLY A 162 12.81 -2.11 -1.58
N ALA A 163 13.85 -1.99 -0.75
CA ALA A 163 13.95 -0.98 0.28
C ALA A 163 15.43 -0.64 0.52
N HIS A 164 15.70 0.55 1.06
CA HIS A 164 17.07 0.98 1.36
C HIS A 164 17.67 0.24 2.56
N THR A 165 16.84 -0.16 3.51
CA THR A 165 17.31 -0.87 4.71
C THR A 165 16.96 -2.36 4.65
N GLU A 166 17.86 -3.20 5.14
CA GLU A 166 17.62 -4.64 5.23
C GLU A 166 16.45 -4.96 6.19
N GLU A 167 16.29 -4.15 7.24
CA GLU A 167 15.20 -4.27 8.20
C GLU A 167 13.84 -4.12 7.50
N THR A 168 13.66 -3.03 6.75
CA THR A 168 12.43 -2.74 6.02
C THR A 168 12.18 -3.75 4.89
N ALA A 169 13.24 -4.13 4.16
CA ALA A 169 13.15 -5.17 3.13
C ALA A 169 12.70 -6.54 3.67
N LYS A 170 13.02 -6.88 4.92
CA LYS A 170 12.57 -8.12 5.58
C LYS A 170 11.19 -7.98 6.23
N TYR A 171 10.87 -6.81 6.75
CA TYR A 171 9.61 -6.56 7.45
C TYR A 171 8.41 -6.52 6.50
N LEU A 172 8.51 -5.73 5.43
CA LEU A 172 7.38 -5.47 4.54
C LEU A 172 6.81 -6.72 3.85
N PRO A 173 7.62 -7.70 3.37
CA PRO A 173 7.06 -8.94 2.82
C PRO A 173 6.14 -9.67 3.79
N SER A 174 6.39 -9.59 5.10
CA SER A 174 5.56 -10.27 6.10
C SER A 174 4.12 -9.73 6.17
N LEU A 175 3.91 -8.49 5.73
CA LEU A 175 2.57 -7.86 5.69
C LEU A 175 1.77 -8.33 4.46
N PHE A 176 2.41 -8.41 3.31
CA PHE A 176 1.75 -8.68 2.03
C PHE A 176 1.69 -10.16 1.67
N MET A 177 2.65 -10.96 2.15
CA MET A 177 2.77 -12.36 1.74
C MET A 177 1.57 -13.20 2.19
N SER A 178 1.02 -14.00 1.27
CA SER A 178 -0.05 -14.97 1.54
C SER A 178 0.14 -16.23 0.68
N GLU A 179 -0.79 -17.18 0.76
CA GLU A 179 -0.76 -18.38 -0.08
C GLU A 179 -0.84 -18.04 -1.58
N VAL A 180 -1.53 -16.95 -1.92
CA VAL A 180 -1.77 -16.51 -3.30
C VAL A 180 -1.00 -15.25 -3.68
N PHE A 181 -0.34 -14.58 -2.75
CA PHE A 181 0.45 -13.37 -3.02
C PHE A 181 1.88 -13.57 -2.55
N ARG A 182 2.80 -13.77 -3.50
CA ARG A 182 4.21 -14.03 -3.23
C ARG A 182 5.03 -12.76 -3.37
N VAL A 183 5.84 -12.47 -2.34
CA VAL A 183 6.71 -11.29 -2.31
C VAL A 183 8.16 -11.74 -2.24
N TYR A 184 8.96 -11.33 -3.19
CA TYR A 184 10.41 -11.55 -3.21
C TYR A 184 11.15 -10.26 -2.90
N ILE A 185 12.25 -10.36 -2.17
CA ILE A 185 13.11 -9.22 -1.87
C ILE A 185 14.09 -9.03 -3.02
N SER A 186 14.17 -7.81 -3.56
CA SER A 186 15.19 -7.39 -4.52
C SER A 186 16.12 -6.36 -3.89
N PRO A 187 17.44 -6.49 -4.05
CA PRO A 187 18.39 -5.45 -3.65
C PRO A 187 18.38 -4.24 -4.61
N ASP A 188 17.82 -4.40 -5.79
CA ASP A 188 17.74 -3.38 -6.83
C ASP A 188 16.34 -2.74 -6.83
N MET A 189 16.18 -1.72 -5.97
CA MET A 189 14.92 -0.99 -5.85
C MET A 189 14.57 -0.24 -7.13
N LEU A 190 15.55 0.36 -7.78
CA LEU A 190 15.38 1.07 -9.04
C LEU A 190 14.95 0.14 -10.19
N GLY A 191 15.54 -1.05 -10.26
CA GLY A 191 15.27 -2.00 -11.33
C GLY A 191 13.92 -2.69 -11.24
N ILE A 192 13.22 -2.63 -10.10
CA ILE A 192 11.87 -3.21 -9.94
C ILE A 192 10.76 -2.19 -10.08
N GLU A 193 11.03 -0.88 -9.96
CA GLU A 193 10.10 0.23 -10.05
C GLU A 193 9.69 0.52 -11.50
#